data_675cbd9ca2e312574be57e30eba17af9
#
_entry.id   675cbd9ca2e312574be57e30eba17af9
#
_cell.length_a   1.000
_cell.length_b   1.000
_cell.length_c   1.000
_cell.angle_alpha   90.00
_cell.angle_beta   90.00
_cell.angle_gamma   90.00
#
_symmetry.space_group_name_H-M   'P 1'
#
loop_
_entity.id
_entity.type
_entity.pdbx_description
1 polymer ?
#
loop_
_entity_poly.entity_id
_entity_poly.type
_entity_poly.pdbx_seq_one_letter_code
_entity_poly.pdbx_strand_id
1 'polypeptide(L)'
;MSRQFVDTNVLLYAYDGSAGERHRLALELVSGLGRSGDGAISVQVLQEFYVNAVRKVARPLTPASARERLRALSLWSVHAPTPGDVVAASEISEQNTLSFWDAMIVRSAAVLGCSTLWSEDLNAGQRIAGVTVCNPFG
;
A
#
# COMPACT_ATOMS: atom_id res chain seq x y z
N MET A 1 -7.90 -6.93 16.66
CA MET A 1 -8.06 -6.87 15.21
C MET A 1 -6.78 -6.46 14.56
N SER A 2 -6.44 -7.12 13.50
CA SER A 2 -5.12 -6.93 12.91
C SER A 2 -5.14 -5.82 11.86
N ARG A 3 -4.05 -5.03 11.84
CA ARG A 3 -3.85 -4.04 10.81
C ARG A 3 -3.54 -4.72 9.48
N GLN A 4 -3.98 -4.10 8.41
CA GLN A 4 -3.77 -4.57 7.04
C GLN A 4 -3.15 -3.44 6.23
N PHE A 5 -1.99 -3.72 5.67
CA PHE A 5 -1.26 -2.76 4.84
C PHE A 5 -1.74 -2.85 3.40
N VAL A 6 -1.88 -1.70 2.75
CA VAL A 6 -2.33 -1.64 1.35
C VAL A 6 -1.24 -0.99 0.49
N ASP A 7 -0.79 -1.73 -0.52
CA ASP A 7 0.20 -1.24 -1.47
C ASP A 7 -0.41 -0.19 -2.41
N THR A 8 0.45 0.63 -2.99
CA THR A 8 0.07 1.80 -3.78
C THR A 8 -0.89 1.48 -4.92
N ASN A 9 -0.63 0.43 -5.69
CA ASN A 9 -1.46 0.10 -6.86
C ASN A 9 -2.90 -0.23 -6.48
N VAL A 10 -3.09 -0.88 -5.34
CA VAL A 10 -4.43 -1.19 -4.85
C VAL A 10 -5.19 0.10 -4.54
N LEU A 11 -4.53 1.08 -3.92
CA LEU A 11 -5.13 2.39 -3.66
C LEU A 11 -5.50 3.11 -4.96
N LEU A 12 -4.61 3.06 -5.95
CA LEU A 12 -4.86 3.68 -7.26
C LEU A 12 -6.10 3.08 -7.92
N TYR A 13 -6.23 1.76 -7.93
CA TYR A 13 -7.41 1.10 -8.47
C TYR A 13 -8.69 1.51 -7.72
N ALA A 14 -8.61 1.73 -6.41
CA ALA A 14 -9.76 2.13 -5.61
C ALA A 14 -10.33 3.49 -6.04
N TYR A 15 -9.51 4.35 -6.63
CA TYR A 15 -9.92 5.68 -7.09
C TYR A 15 -10.05 5.79 -8.60
N ASP A 16 -9.68 4.76 -9.37
CA ASP A 16 -9.74 4.76 -10.83
C ASP A 16 -10.95 3.97 -11.30
N GLY A 17 -12.06 4.67 -11.53
CA GLY A 17 -13.29 4.03 -11.99
C GLY A 17 -13.19 3.36 -13.36
N SER A 18 -12.12 3.64 -14.13
CA SER A 18 -11.90 3.01 -15.44
C SER A 18 -11.24 1.62 -15.32
N ALA A 19 -10.81 1.21 -14.13
CA ALA A 19 -10.09 -0.05 -13.91
C ALA A 19 -11.00 -1.30 -13.84
N GLY A 20 -12.31 -1.16 -14.03
CA GLY A 20 -13.24 -2.28 -14.11
C GLY A 20 -13.34 -3.08 -12.82
N GLU A 21 -13.15 -4.39 -12.90
CA GLU A 21 -13.27 -5.30 -11.75
C GLU A 21 -12.23 -5.00 -10.67
N ARG A 22 -11.02 -4.60 -11.05
CA ARG A 22 -10.00 -4.18 -10.09
C ARG A 22 -10.45 -2.97 -9.29
N HIS A 23 -11.11 -2.01 -9.92
CA HIS A 23 -11.69 -0.86 -9.22
C HIS A 23 -12.71 -1.32 -8.18
N ARG A 24 -13.64 -2.19 -8.56
CA ARG A 24 -14.68 -2.67 -7.67
C ARG A 24 -14.10 -3.36 -6.43
N LEU A 25 -13.18 -4.29 -6.65
CA LEU A 25 -12.56 -5.05 -5.56
C LEU A 25 -11.69 -4.17 -4.66
N ALA A 26 -10.90 -3.29 -5.26
CA ALA A 26 -10.06 -2.37 -4.50
C ALA A 26 -10.88 -1.37 -3.69
N LEU A 27 -11.94 -0.81 -4.28
CA LEU A 27 -12.80 0.14 -3.59
C LEU A 27 -13.50 -0.51 -2.39
N GLU A 28 -13.97 -1.73 -2.55
CA GLU A 28 -14.60 -2.50 -1.47
C GLU A 28 -13.61 -2.73 -0.32
N LEU A 29 -12.39 -3.15 -0.63
CA LEU A 29 -11.34 -3.39 0.37
C LEU A 29 -10.95 -2.10 1.09
N VAL A 30 -10.63 -1.06 0.35
CA VAL A 30 -10.17 0.23 0.91
C VAL A 30 -11.25 0.89 1.75
N SER A 31 -12.50 0.88 1.26
CA SER A 31 -13.63 1.43 2.01
C SER A 31 -13.86 0.66 3.31
N GLY A 32 -13.76 -0.66 3.26
CA GLY A 32 -13.90 -1.50 4.45
C GLY A 32 -12.83 -1.21 5.50
N LEU A 33 -11.59 -1.08 5.08
CA LEU A 33 -10.48 -0.74 5.98
C LEU A 33 -10.60 0.67 6.55
N GLY A 34 -11.08 1.62 5.74
CA GLY A 34 -11.35 2.98 6.21
C GLY A 34 -12.39 3.01 7.31
N ARG A 35 -13.46 2.20 7.16
CA ARG A 35 -14.54 2.12 8.16
C ARG A 35 -14.09 1.40 9.43
N SER A 36 -13.33 0.32 9.30
CA SER A 36 -12.89 -0.47 10.45
C SER A 36 -11.76 0.16 11.25
N GLY A 37 -10.99 1.05 10.63
CA GLY A 37 -9.80 1.62 11.24
C GLY A 37 -8.57 0.71 11.21
N ASP A 38 -8.63 -0.41 10.48
CA ASP A 38 -7.54 -1.38 10.41
C ASP A 38 -6.56 -1.13 9.26
N GLY A 39 -6.82 -0.11 8.44
CA GLY A 39 -5.97 0.22 7.31
C GLY A 39 -4.63 0.83 7.71
N ALA A 40 -3.57 0.40 7.05
CA ALA A 40 -2.21 0.88 7.28
C ALA A 40 -1.51 1.14 5.95
N ILE A 41 -0.69 2.16 5.92
CA ILE A 41 0.13 2.55 4.77
C ILE A 41 1.44 3.15 5.27
N SER A 42 2.26 3.64 4.36
CA SER A 42 3.50 4.35 4.70
C SER A 42 3.57 5.68 3.96
N VAL A 43 4.51 6.52 4.38
CA VAL A 43 4.81 7.77 3.67
C VAL A 43 5.20 7.48 2.21
N GLN A 44 5.96 6.40 1.95
CA GLN A 44 6.29 5.99 0.59
C GLN A 44 5.02 5.75 -0.25
N VAL A 45 4.02 5.07 0.32
CA VAL A 45 2.76 4.82 -0.38
C VAL A 45 2.05 6.13 -0.71
N LEU A 46 2.04 7.09 0.22
CA LEU A 46 1.45 8.40 -0.03
C LEU A 46 2.15 9.13 -1.19
N GLN A 47 3.49 9.07 -1.21
CA GLN A 47 4.30 9.69 -2.26
C GLN A 47 4.01 9.06 -3.63
N GLU A 48 4.04 7.73 -3.69
CA GLU A 48 3.78 6.98 -4.93
C GLU A 48 2.34 7.21 -5.41
N PHE A 49 1.39 7.21 -4.49
CA PHE A 49 -0.01 7.48 -4.82
C PHE A 49 -0.15 8.84 -5.49
N TYR A 50 0.41 9.89 -4.91
CA TYR A 50 0.29 11.23 -5.48
C TYR A 50 0.88 11.30 -6.89
N VAL A 51 2.12 10.86 -7.04
CA VAL A 51 2.82 10.94 -8.34
C VAL A 51 2.06 10.17 -9.42
N ASN A 52 1.57 8.97 -9.10
CA ASN A 52 0.88 8.14 -10.07
C ASN A 52 -0.55 8.64 -10.35
N ALA A 53 -1.26 9.12 -9.33
CA ALA A 53 -2.63 9.60 -9.49
C ALA A 53 -2.71 10.83 -10.40
N VAL A 54 -1.71 11.71 -10.38
CA VAL A 54 -1.72 12.93 -11.19
C VAL A 54 -1.09 12.75 -12.57
N ARG A 55 -0.37 11.63 -12.83
CA ARG A 55 0.42 11.48 -14.07
C ARG A 55 0.23 10.17 -14.84
N LYS A 56 0.04 9.06 -14.14
CA LYS A 56 0.19 7.72 -14.74
C LYS A 56 -1.10 6.93 -14.92
N VAL A 57 -2.21 7.38 -14.36
CA VAL A 57 -3.49 6.70 -14.53
C VAL A 57 -4.20 7.19 -15.77
N ALA A 58 -5.15 6.38 -16.31
CA ALA A 58 -5.89 6.72 -17.52
C ALA A 58 -6.69 8.01 -17.38
N ARG A 59 -7.18 8.30 -16.16
CA ARG A 59 -7.90 9.54 -15.83
C ARG A 59 -7.19 10.23 -14.67
N PRO A 60 -6.18 11.06 -14.95
CA PRO A 60 -5.42 11.70 -13.89
C PRO A 60 -6.28 12.59 -13.01
N LEU A 61 -6.02 12.56 -11.71
CA LEU A 61 -6.61 13.50 -10.78
C LEU A 61 -5.90 14.86 -10.89
N THR A 62 -6.64 15.93 -10.61
CA THR A 62 -5.98 17.22 -10.41
C THR A 62 -5.13 17.15 -9.13
N PRO A 63 -4.06 17.97 -9.02
CA PRO A 63 -3.30 18.04 -7.78
C PRO A 63 -4.16 18.31 -6.54
N ALA A 64 -5.18 19.14 -6.67
CA ALA A 64 -6.08 19.45 -5.55
C ALA A 64 -6.90 18.23 -5.13
N SER A 65 -7.46 17.48 -6.09
CA SER A 65 -8.20 16.25 -5.80
C SER A 65 -7.29 15.19 -5.19
N ALA A 66 -6.09 15.00 -5.74
CA ALA A 66 -5.12 14.06 -5.20
C ALA A 66 -4.73 14.42 -3.76
N ARG A 67 -4.55 15.70 -3.47
CA ARG A 67 -4.22 16.19 -2.13
C ARG A 67 -5.33 15.87 -1.11
N GLU A 68 -6.58 15.96 -1.51
CA GLU A 68 -7.68 15.59 -0.64
C GLU A 68 -7.67 14.10 -0.30
N ARG A 69 -7.35 13.26 -1.29
CA ARG A 69 -7.17 11.82 -1.04
C ARG A 69 -6.02 11.56 -0.08
N LEU A 70 -4.91 12.28 -0.24
CA LEU A 70 -3.77 12.18 0.68
C LEU A 70 -4.18 12.52 2.11
N ARG A 71 -4.97 13.58 2.30
CA ARG A 71 -5.45 13.96 3.63
C ARG A 71 -6.29 12.84 4.27
N ALA A 72 -7.20 12.26 3.49
CA ALA A 72 -8.03 11.16 3.98
C ALA A 72 -7.19 9.93 4.35
N LEU A 73 -6.25 9.54 3.49
CA LEU A 73 -5.35 8.41 3.74
C LEU A 73 -4.40 8.66 4.91
N SER A 74 -4.07 9.92 5.19
CA SER A 74 -3.19 10.28 6.31
C SER A 74 -3.83 10.02 7.67
N LEU A 75 -5.14 9.75 7.72
CA LEU A 75 -5.84 9.36 8.93
C LEU A 75 -5.67 7.87 9.24
N TRP A 76 -5.18 7.08 8.30
CA TRP A 76 -4.83 5.67 8.54
C TRP A 76 -3.60 5.57 9.43
N SER A 77 -3.24 4.35 9.83
CA SER A 77 -1.93 4.10 10.47
C SER A 77 -0.84 4.30 9.42
N VAL A 78 -0.03 5.33 9.57
CA VAL A 78 1.00 5.70 8.58
C VAL A 78 2.38 5.53 9.18
N HIS A 79 3.22 4.71 8.54
CA HIS A 79 4.62 4.52 8.94
C HIS A 79 5.53 5.53 8.23
N ALA A 80 6.33 6.25 9.02
CA ALA A 80 7.39 7.12 8.50
C ALA A 80 8.73 6.43 8.77
N PRO A 81 9.39 5.89 7.74
CA PRO A 81 10.61 5.11 7.92
C PRO A 81 11.77 5.92 8.52
N THR A 82 12.52 5.25 9.38
CA THR A 82 13.76 5.76 9.95
C THR A 82 14.97 5.21 9.18
N PRO A 83 16.20 5.72 9.40
CA PRO A 83 17.39 5.12 8.82
C PRO A 83 17.53 3.62 9.14
N GLY A 84 17.16 3.20 10.36
CA GLY A 84 17.16 1.79 10.72
C GLY A 84 16.22 0.94 9.88
N ASP A 85 15.10 1.48 9.47
CA ASP A 85 14.16 0.80 8.57
C ASP A 85 14.75 0.61 7.18
N VAL A 86 15.54 1.57 6.71
CA VAL A 86 16.25 1.47 5.42
C VAL A 86 17.25 0.32 5.47
N VAL A 87 18.02 0.19 6.55
CA VAL A 87 18.95 -0.92 6.74
C VAL A 87 18.20 -2.25 6.78
N ALA A 88 17.12 -2.34 7.55
CA ALA A 88 16.31 -3.55 7.64
C ALA A 88 15.71 -3.94 6.27
N ALA A 89 15.23 -2.97 5.50
CA ALA A 89 14.70 -3.22 4.16
C ALA A 89 15.77 -3.75 3.22
N SER A 90 17.01 -3.26 3.33
CA SER A 90 18.12 -3.77 2.50
C SER A 90 18.37 -5.26 2.76
N GLU A 91 18.26 -5.68 4.01
CA GLU A 91 18.41 -7.10 4.38
C GLU A 91 17.24 -7.94 3.85
N ILE A 92 16.01 -7.45 3.98
CA ILE A 92 14.81 -8.11 3.45
C ILE A 92 14.93 -8.28 1.92
N SER A 93 15.38 -7.23 1.23
CA SER A 93 15.59 -7.25 -0.22
C SER A 93 16.56 -8.35 -0.62
N GLU A 94 17.69 -8.46 0.05
CA GLU A 94 18.70 -9.47 -0.22
C GLU A 94 18.20 -10.89 0.07
N GLN A 95 17.59 -11.08 1.24
CA GLN A 95 17.15 -12.41 1.69
C GLN A 95 15.99 -12.97 0.89
N ASN A 96 15.14 -12.11 0.31
CA ASN A 96 13.90 -12.52 -0.34
C ASN A 96 13.88 -12.25 -1.84
N THR A 97 14.97 -11.74 -2.39
CA THR A 97 15.07 -11.39 -3.81
C THR A 97 13.95 -10.42 -4.24
N LEU A 98 13.75 -9.38 -3.44
CA LEU A 98 12.80 -8.30 -3.72
C LEU A 98 13.54 -7.05 -4.15
N SER A 99 12.88 -6.16 -4.90
CA SER A 99 13.40 -4.83 -5.08
C SER A 99 13.49 -4.12 -3.73
N PHE A 100 14.40 -3.16 -3.63
CA PHE A 100 14.54 -2.39 -2.39
C PHE A 100 13.22 -1.70 -2.00
N TRP A 101 12.53 -1.13 -2.99
CA TRP A 101 11.28 -0.40 -2.73
C TRP A 101 10.15 -1.31 -2.26
N ASP A 102 10.07 -2.53 -2.80
CA ASP A 102 9.13 -3.54 -2.31
C ASP A 102 9.49 -4.00 -0.90
N ALA A 103 10.79 -4.13 -0.62
CA ALA A 103 11.26 -4.47 0.72
C ALA A 103 10.93 -3.36 1.74
N MET A 104 10.97 -2.09 1.32
CA MET A 104 10.55 -0.97 2.17
C MET A 104 9.05 -1.06 2.51
N ILE A 105 8.22 -1.45 1.56
CA ILE A 105 6.78 -1.69 1.78
C ILE A 105 6.59 -2.79 2.83
N VAL A 106 7.28 -3.92 2.66
CA VAL A 106 7.21 -5.04 3.61
C VAL A 106 7.69 -4.59 5.01
N ARG A 107 8.79 -3.87 5.07
CA ARG A 107 9.33 -3.37 6.35
C ARG A 107 8.32 -2.48 7.05
N SER A 108 7.69 -1.55 6.34
CA SER A 108 6.67 -0.67 6.92
C SER A 108 5.48 -1.45 7.46
N ALA A 109 5.01 -2.45 6.71
CA ALA A 109 3.93 -3.32 7.16
C ALA A 109 4.32 -4.08 8.44
N ALA A 110 5.54 -4.59 8.51
CA ALA A 110 6.05 -5.31 9.68
C ALA A 110 6.15 -4.39 10.92
N VAL A 111 6.66 -3.18 10.76
CA VAL A 111 6.78 -2.21 11.86
C VAL A 111 5.42 -1.86 12.43
N LEU A 112 4.41 -1.71 11.59
CA LEU A 112 3.05 -1.40 12.05
C LEU A 112 2.31 -2.62 12.61
N GLY A 113 2.95 -3.79 12.63
CA GLY A 113 2.34 -5.01 13.15
C GLY A 113 1.24 -5.57 12.26
N CYS A 114 1.30 -5.31 10.94
CA CYS A 114 0.30 -5.79 10.01
C CYS A 114 0.42 -7.30 9.81
N SER A 115 -0.71 -8.00 9.85
CA SER A 115 -0.76 -9.44 9.52
C SER A 115 -0.77 -9.65 8.01
N THR A 116 -1.33 -8.71 7.27
CA THR A 116 -1.59 -8.82 5.84
C THR A 116 -1.03 -7.62 5.10
N LEU A 117 -0.42 -7.89 3.94
CA LEU A 117 -0.02 -6.90 2.96
C LEU A 117 -0.79 -7.17 1.66
N TRP A 118 -1.70 -6.29 1.32
CA TRP A 118 -2.47 -6.38 0.09
C TRP A 118 -1.64 -5.80 -1.05
N SER A 119 -1.20 -6.66 -1.98
CA SER A 119 -0.37 -6.27 -3.11
C SER A 119 -0.63 -7.17 -4.31
N GLU A 120 -0.62 -6.59 -5.50
CA GLU A 120 -0.69 -7.32 -6.76
C GLU A 120 0.71 -7.69 -7.26
N ASP A 121 1.73 -6.94 -6.84
CA ASP A 121 3.08 -7.02 -7.38
C ASP A 121 3.97 -8.07 -6.72
N LEU A 122 3.63 -8.48 -5.50
CA LEU A 122 4.37 -9.48 -4.74
C LEU A 122 3.69 -10.84 -4.85
N ASN A 123 4.42 -11.91 -4.52
CA ASN A 123 3.90 -13.28 -4.61
C ASN A 123 2.83 -13.53 -3.54
N ALA A 124 1.59 -13.74 -3.97
CA ALA A 124 0.48 -14.04 -3.09
C ALA A 124 0.77 -15.31 -2.28
N GLY A 125 0.47 -15.27 -0.99
CA GLY A 125 0.69 -16.36 -0.06
C GLY A 125 2.09 -16.38 0.57
N GLN A 126 3.03 -15.61 0.06
CA GLN A 126 4.37 -15.53 0.63
C GLN A 126 4.35 -14.82 1.98
N ARG A 127 5.11 -15.35 2.93
CA ARG A 127 5.28 -14.71 4.22
C ARG A 127 6.68 -14.12 4.32
N ILE A 128 6.76 -12.82 4.54
CA ILE A 128 8.03 -12.09 4.62
C ILE A 128 8.01 -11.22 5.87
N ALA A 129 9.03 -11.36 6.72
CA ALA A 129 9.17 -10.57 7.95
C ALA A 129 7.91 -10.64 8.83
N GLY A 130 7.21 -11.77 8.83
CA GLY A 130 5.99 -11.98 9.60
C GLY A 130 4.71 -11.46 8.96
N VAL A 131 4.79 -10.90 7.76
CA VAL A 131 3.67 -10.35 7.02
C VAL A 131 3.28 -11.29 5.88
N THR A 132 2.00 -11.61 5.75
CA THR A 132 1.50 -12.45 4.66
C THR A 132 1.01 -11.60 3.51
N VAL A 133 1.53 -11.87 2.31
CA VAL A 133 1.10 -11.17 1.09
C VAL A 133 -0.20 -11.78 0.58
N CYS A 134 -1.16 -10.92 0.28
CA CYS A 134 -2.44 -11.33 -0.31
C CYS A 134 -2.72 -10.47 -1.55
N ASN A 135 -3.22 -11.11 -2.60
CA ASN A 135 -3.63 -10.38 -3.81
C ASN A 135 -5.15 -10.14 -3.73
N PRO A 136 -5.61 -8.88 -3.71
CA PRO A 136 -7.05 -8.60 -3.60
C PRO A 136 -7.83 -8.95 -4.87
N PHE A 137 -7.14 -9.23 -5.95
CA PHE A 137 -7.74 -9.50 -7.27
C PHE A 137 -7.76 -10.99 -7.65
N GLY A 138 -7.32 -11.83 -6.76
CA GLY A 138 -7.30 -13.28 -6.96
C GLY A 138 -5.93 -13.80 -7.37
#